data_8e5828583acffbff0514f70045987cc8
#
_entry.id   8e5828583acffbff0514f70045987cc8
#
_cell.length_a   1.000
_cell.length_b   1.000
_cell.length_c   1.000
_cell.angle_alpha   90.00
_cell.angle_beta   90.00
_cell.angle_gamma   90.00
#
_symmetry.space_group_name_H-M   'P 1'
#
loop_
_entity.id
_entity.type
_entity.pdbx_description
1 polymer ?
#
loop_
_entity_poly.entity_id
_entity_poly.type
_entity_poly.pdbx_seq_one_letter_code
_entity_poly.pdbx_strand_id
1 'polypeptide(L)'
;MTDTQPDTREFVVLLDEEGRAVGTADKATVHHADTPLHLAFSCYLFDGEGRVLVTRRATDKATFPGVWTNSCCGHPGPGEALDEAVRRRVRQELGTTVTDLRLVLPRFRYRAEQAGVVENEICPVYVGTAEGPVTADPTEVGAAGWESWSDFRAAVLDGSREVSVWCRAQVEQLPADPLAAAAAPEADLPPAARPPSAGGADD
;
A
#
# COMPACT_ATOMS: atom_id res chain seq x y z
N MET A 1 28.54 11.26 -26.77
CA MET A 1 27.37 10.43 -26.43
C MET A 1 27.21 10.58 -24.91
N THR A 2 26.32 11.44 -24.47
CA THR A 2 25.97 11.60 -23.06
C THR A 2 25.11 10.41 -22.66
N ASP A 3 25.69 9.54 -21.86
CA ASP A 3 25.01 8.41 -21.23
C ASP A 3 24.03 9.00 -20.21
N THR A 4 22.77 9.17 -20.63
CA THR A 4 21.70 9.64 -19.75
C THR A 4 21.23 8.43 -18.95
N GLN A 5 21.87 8.18 -17.82
CA GLN A 5 21.39 7.21 -16.86
C GLN A 5 19.94 7.60 -16.52
N PRO A 6 18.97 6.68 -16.58
CA PRO A 6 17.58 7.02 -16.23
C PRO A 6 17.53 7.55 -14.80
N ASP A 7 16.85 8.66 -14.61
CA ASP A 7 16.60 9.24 -13.28
C ASP A 7 15.80 8.22 -12.46
N THR A 8 16.46 7.56 -11.52
CA THR A 8 15.87 6.51 -10.67
C THR A 8 15.14 7.08 -9.44
N ARG A 9 14.98 8.41 -9.37
CA ARG A 9 14.26 9.05 -8.28
C ARG A 9 12.78 8.67 -8.32
N GLU A 10 12.29 8.21 -7.17
CA GLU A 10 10.85 7.96 -6.96
C GLU A 10 10.21 9.19 -6.33
N PHE A 11 9.04 9.56 -6.82
CA PHE A 11 8.26 10.69 -6.31
C PHE A 11 6.94 10.18 -5.71
N VAL A 12 6.45 10.88 -4.70
CA VAL A 12 5.11 10.70 -4.14
C VAL A 12 4.21 11.87 -4.54
N VAL A 13 2.90 11.63 -4.59
CA VAL A 13 1.90 12.66 -4.89
C VAL A 13 1.44 13.31 -3.59
N LEU A 14 1.68 14.61 -3.43
CA LEU A 14 1.22 15.38 -2.29
C LEU A 14 -0.26 15.72 -2.42
N LEU A 15 -0.97 15.69 -1.30
CA LEU A 15 -2.42 15.85 -1.26
C LEU A 15 -2.84 17.02 -0.35
N ASP A 16 -3.98 17.62 -0.68
CA ASP A 16 -4.75 18.42 0.27
C ASP A 16 -5.68 17.52 1.12
N GLU A 17 -6.40 18.14 2.07
CA GLU A 17 -7.30 17.43 2.99
C GLU A 17 -8.49 16.76 2.27
N GLU A 18 -8.83 17.21 1.07
CA GLU A 18 -9.88 16.63 0.22
C GLU A 18 -9.34 15.53 -0.71
N GLY A 19 -8.03 15.25 -0.67
CA GLY A 19 -7.37 14.22 -1.47
C GLY A 19 -7.11 14.63 -2.92
N ARG A 20 -7.05 15.95 -3.22
CA ARG A 20 -6.61 16.47 -4.53
C ARG A 20 -5.09 16.58 -4.55
N ALA A 21 -4.49 16.30 -5.70
CA ALA A 21 -3.05 16.49 -5.88
C ALA A 21 -2.69 17.98 -5.83
N VAL A 22 -1.70 18.32 -5.00
CA VAL A 22 -1.17 19.68 -4.84
C VAL A 22 0.29 19.80 -5.22
N GLY A 23 0.95 18.70 -5.59
CA GLY A 23 2.34 18.66 -6.00
C GLY A 23 2.95 17.28 -5.87
N THR A 24 4.25 17.21 -5.91
CA THR A 24 5.05 15.99 -5.71
C THR A 24 6.23 16.26 -4.79
N ALA A 25 6.74 15.21 -4.14
CA ALA A 25 7.97 15.26 -3.35
C ALA A 25 8.83 14.05 -3.63
N ASP A 26 10.14 14.18 -3.45
CA ASP A 26 11.07 13.07 -3.54
C ASP A 26 10.79 12.08 -2.40
N LYS A 27 10.53 10.82 -2.73
CA LYS A 27 10.22 9.75 -1.78
C LYS A 27 11.35 9.53 -0.77
N ALA A 28 12.59 9.75 -1.15
CA ALA A 28 13.75 9.55 -0.27
C ALA A 28 13.79 10.54 0.89
N THR A 29 13.13 11.69 0.77
CA THR A 29 13.19 12.77 1.75
C THR A 29 11.86 13.22 2.32
N VAL A 30 10.73 12.73 1.79
CA VAL A 30 9.39 13.18 2.18
C VAL A 30 9.04 12.82 3.63
N HIS A 31 9.58 11.71 4.16
CA HIS A 31 9.26 11.23 5.51
C HIS A 31 10.17 11.86 6.55
N HIS A 32 9.62 12.73 7.38
CA HIS A 32 10.29 13.44 8.47
C HIS A 32 9.26 13.77 9.58
N ALA A 33 9.61 14.61 10.57
CA ALA A 33 8.71 14.96 11.68
C ALA A 33 7.41 15.66 11.22
N ASP A 34 7.49 16.43 10.13
CA ASP A 34 6.37 17.18 9.55
C ASP A 34 6.01 16.66 8.15
N THR A 35 5.97 15.33 7.97
CA THR A 35 5.61 14.68 6.72
C THR A 35 4.29 15.20 6.17
N PRO A 36 4.27 15.78 4.95
CA PRO A 36 3.04 16.25 4.32
C PRO A 36 2.11 15.08 3.97
N LEU A 37 0.82 15.37 3.88
CA LEU A 37 -0.16 14.38 3.42
C LEU A 37 0.15 13.98 1.99
N HIS A 38 0.23 12.66 1.72
CA HIS A 38 0.53 12.15 0.40
C HIS A 38 -0.22 10.86 0.10
N LEU A 39 -0.26 10.49 -1.18
CA LEU A 39 -0.97 9.33 -1.68
C LEU A 39 -0.13 8.07 -1.55
N ALA A 40 -0.72 7.04 -0.96
CA ALA A 40 -0.16 5.71 -0.84
C ALA A 40 -1.22 4.64 -1.16
N PHE A 41 -0.86 3.38 -1.01
CA PHE A 41 -1.78 2.25 -1.01
C PHE A 41 -1.29 1.15 -0.06
N SER A 42 -2.23 0.32 0.38
CA SER A 42 -1.96 -0.96 1.02
C SER A 42 -2.61 -2.10 0.24
N CYS A 43 -1.97 -3.26 0.25
CA CYS A 43 -2.50 -4.47 -0.37
C CYS A 43 -2.41 -5.65 0.59
N TYR A 44 -3.47 -6.44 0.66
CA TYR A 44 -3.53 -7.74 1.32
C TYR A 44 -3.60 -8.82 0.24
N LEU A 45 -2.58 -9.66 0.18
CA LEU A 45 -2.52 -10.79 -0.73
C LEU A 45 -2.97 -12.07 -0.03
N PHE A 46 -3.80 -12.81 -0.71
CA PHE A 46 -4.28 -14.12 -0.26
C PHE A 46 -3.77 -15.21 -1.21
N ASP A 47 -3.63 -16.42 -0.70
CA ASP A 47 -3.39 -17.60 -1.52
C ASP A 47 -4.70 -18.33 -1.88
N GLY A 48 -4.57 -19.45 -2.62
CA GLY A 48 -5.71 -20.28 -3.00
C GLY A 48 -6.41 -20.99 -1.84
N GLU A 49 -5.84 -20.95 -0.63
CA GLU A 49 -6.42 -21.51 0.60
C GLU A 49 -7.04 -20.43 1.50
N GLY A 50 -7.05 -19.17 1.06
CA GLY A 50 -7.58 -18.04 1.82
C GLY A 50 -6.70 -17.59 2.99
N ARG A 51 -5.41 -17.96 2.99
CA ARG A 51 -4.42 -17.44 3.93
C ARG A 51 -3.91 -16.09 3.45
N VAL A 52 -3.71 -15.16 4.37
CA VAL A 52 -3.13 -13.84 4.08
C VAL A 52 -1.60 -13.89 4.16
N LEU A 53 -0.93 -13.24 3.24
CA LEU A 53 0.51 -13.00 3.32
C LEU A 53 0.79 -11.85 4.28
N VAL A 54 1.49 -12.12 5.37
CA VAL A 54 1.94 -11.12 6.33
C VAL A 54 3.44 -10.92 6.15
N THR A 55 3.89 -9.67 6.10
CA THR A 55 5.30 -9.34 5.90
C THR A 55 5.88 -8.59 7.09
N ARG A 56 7.20 -8.71 7.27
CA ARG A 56 7.95 -7.87 8.20
C ARG A 56 8.87 -6.97 7.38
N ARG A 57 8.77 -5.68 7.59
CA ARG A 57 9.62 -4.69 6.91
C ARG A 57 11.10 -4.98 7.18
N ALA A 58 11.96 -4.76 6.19
CA ALA A 58 13.41 -4.89 6.38
C ALA A 58 13.89 -3.94 7.50
N THR A 59 14.94 -4.33 8.20
CA THR A 59 15.43 -3.59 9.39
C THR A 59 16.20 -2.31 9.05
N ASP A 60 16.54 -2.11 7.80
CA ASP A 60 17.22 -0.93 7.25
C ASP A 60 16.28 0.06 6.55
N LYS A 61 14.96 -0.19 6.60
CA LYS A 61 13.96 0.76 6.08
C LYS A 61 13.98 2.07 6.86
N ALA A 62 13.86 3.19 6.15
CA ALA A 62 13.84 4.54 6.74
C ALA A 62 12.63 4.77 7.66
N THR A 63 11.48 4.13 7.37
CA THR A 63 10.26 4.24 8.15
C THR A 63 9.85 2.87 8.69
N PHE A 64 9.50 2.80 9.97
CA PHE A 64 8.97 1.61 10.63
C PHE A 64 9.78 0.32 10.37
N PRO A 65 11.13 0.33 10.57
CA PRO A 65 11.98 -0.84 10.35
C PRO A 65 11.59 -2.02 11.25
N GLY A 66 11.61 -3.23 10.70
CA GLY A 66 11.37 -4.46 11.44
C GLY A 66 9.94 -4.71 11.90
N VAL A 67 8.98 -3.85 11.55
CA VAL A 67 7.58 -3.96 11.96
C VAL A 67 6.84 -4.97 11.08
N TRP A 68 6.03 -5.84 11.69
CA TRP A 68 5.09 -6.70 10.97
C TRP A 68 3.92 -5.87 10.41
N THR A 69 3.47 -6.22 9.21
CA THR A 69 2.43 -5.46 8.51
C THR A 69 1.68 -6.35 7.51
N ASN A 70 0.75 -5.76 6.76
CA ASN A 70 0.08 -6.36 5.61
C ASN A 70 1.07 -6.78 4.51
N SER A 71 0.58 -7.31 3.40
CA SER A 71 1.43 -7.95 2.39
C SER A 71 2.36 -6.98 1.67
N CYS A 72 1.84 -5.82 1.24
CA CYS A 72 2.59 -4.84 0.48
C CYS A 72 2.00 -3.44 0.68
N CYS A 73 2.85 -2.43 0.79
CA CYS A 73 2.49 -1.02 0.79
C CYS A 73 3.36 -0.26 -0.21
N GLY A 74 2.89 0.87 -0.68
CA GLY A 74 3.71 1.70 -1.55
C GLY A 74 3.03 2.97 -1.99
N HIS A 75 3.70 3.69 -2.86
CA HIS A 75 3.24 4.96 -3.40
C HIS A 75 3.10 4.87 -4.91
N PRO A 76 1.98 5.34 -5.49
CA PRO A 76 1.92 5.55 -6.93
C PRO A 76 2.85 6.69 -7.32
N GLY A 77 3.47 6.56 -8.47
CA GLY A 77 4.16 7.68 -9.10
C GLY A 77 3.16 8.73 -9.62
N PRO A 78 3.63 9.96 -9.93
CA PRO A 78 2.78 10.97 -10.55
C PRO A 78 2.15 10.46 -11.85
N GLY A 79 0.81 10.44 -11.92
CA GLY A 79 0.05 9.95 -13.08
C GLY A 79 -0.06 8.42 -13.20
N GLU A 80 0.51 7.66 -12.28
CA GLU A 80 0.38 6.20 -12.23
C GLU A 80 -0.98 5.82 -11.63
N ALA A 81 -1.70 4.90 -12.27
CA ALA A 81 -2.93 4.34 -11.72
C ALA A 81 -2.62 3.50 -10.46
N LEU A 82 -3.50 3.58 -9.45
CA LEU A 82 -3.25 2.91 -8.16
C LEU A 82 -3.12 1.40 -8.28
N ASP A 83 -3.97 0.76 -9.06
CA ASP A 83 -3.92 -0.68 -9.28
C ASP A 83 -2.64 -1.11 -10.02
N GLU A 84 -2.13 -0.31 -10.95
CA GLU A 84 -0.84 -0.52 -11.61
C GLU A 84 0.31 -0.38 -10.61
N ALA A 85 0.27 0.64 -9.74
CA ALA A 85 1.24 0.82 -8.66
C ALA A 85 1.26 -0.38 -7.70
N VAL A 86 0.09 -0.89 -7.31
CA VAL A 86 -0.03 -2.11 -6.49
C VAL A 86 0.64 -3.29 -7.20
N ARG A 87 0.30 -3.55 -8.47
CA ARG A 87 0.87 -4.66 -9.25
C ARG A 87 2.38 -4.53 -9.42
N ARG A 88 2.87 -3.31 -9.65
CA ARG A 88 4.31 -3.01 -9.76
C ARG A 88 5.04 -3.33 -8.46
N ARG A 89 4.53 -2.82 -7.33
CA ARG A 89 5.19 -3.02 -6.02
C ARG A 89 5.13 -4.47 -5.55
N VAL A 90 4.02 -5.17 -5.77
CA VAL A 90 3.91 -6.61 -5.48
C VAL A 90 4.99 -7.40 -6.23
N ARG A 91 5.20 -7.11 -7.52
CA ARG A 91 6.29 -7.75 -8.27
C ARG A 91 7.67 -7.40 -7.74
N GLN A 92 7.90 -6.13 -7.38
CA GLN A 92 9.20 -5.65 -6.90
C GLN A 92 9.55 -6.19 -5.53
N GLU A 93 8.62 -6.11 -4.58
CA GLU A 93 8.88 -6.47 -3.18
C GLU A 93 8.72 -7.96 -2.90
N LEU A 94 7.82 -8.64 -3.60
CA LEU A 94 7.40 -10.01 -3.30
C LEU A 94 7.72 -11.02 -4.41
N GLY A 95 8.19 -10.55 -5.58
CA GLY A 95 8.56 -11.42 -6.70
C GLY A 95 7.40 -12.25 -7.26
N THR A 96 6.15 -11.90 -6.95
CA THR A 96 4.94 -12.58 -7.41
C THR A 96 4.05 -11.64 -8.21
N THR A 97 2.98 -12.17 -8.80
CA THR A 97 1.93 -11.36 -9.44
C THR A 97 0.64 -11.42 -8.63
N VAL A 98 -0.28 -10.49 -8.90
CA VAL A 98 -1.58 -10.45 -8.23
C VAL A 98 -2.71 -10.52 -9.24
N THR A 99 -3.66 -11.41 -9.00
CA THR A 99 -4.93 -11.54 -9.73
C THR A 99 -6.11 -11.11 -8.84
N ASP A 100 -7.27 -10.92 -9.43
CA ASP A 100 -8.50 -10.53 -8.73
C ASP A 100 -8.32 -9.34 -7.79
N LEU A 101 -7.48 -8.38 -8.20
CA LEU A 101 -7.20 -7.18 -7.42
C LEU A 101 -8.46 -6.33 -7.30
N ARG A 102 -8.88 -6.05 -6.06
CA ARG A 102 -10.10 -5.31 -5.74
C ARG A 102 -9.83 -4.21 -4.71
N LEU A 103 -10.37 -3.03 -4.95
CA LEU A 103 -10.41 -1.93 -4.01
C LEU A 103 -11.46 -2.24 -2.92
N VAL A 104 -11.08 -2.18 -1.63
CA VAL A 104 -12.00 -2.50 -0.52
C VAL A 104 -12.16 -1.37 0.49
N LEU A 105 -11.14 -0.55 0.73
CA LEU A 105 -11.22 0.65 1.57
C LEU A 105 -10.70 1.86 0.78
N PRO A 106 -11.54 2.51 -0.03
CA PRO A 106 -11.11 3.54 -0.98
C PRO A 106 -10.60 4.83 -0.32
N ARG A 107 -10.99 5.09 0.93
CA ARG A 107 -10.69 6.36 1.63
C ARG A 107 -9.96 6.14 2.96
N PHE A 108 -9.31 4.99 3.12
CA PHE A 108 -8.52 4.75 4.31
C PHE A 108 -7.43 5.81 4.41
N ARG A 109 -7.29 6.36 5.61
CA ARG A 109 -6.29 7.38 5.94
C ARG A 109 -5.69 7.07 7.31
N TYR A 110 -4.42 7.33 7.45
CA TYR A 110 -3.76 7.23 8.74
C TYR A 110 -2.63 8.26 8.90
N ARG A 111 -2.26 8.48 10.15
CA ARG A 111 -1.02 9.15 10.54
C ARG A 111 -0.37 8.32 11.63
N ALA A 112 0.89 8.01 11.47
CA ALA A 112 1.67 7.22 12.41
C ALA A 112 3.03 7.86 12.62
N GLU A 113 3.59 7.71 13.82
CA GLU A 113 4.91 8.23 14.15
C GLU A 113 5.75 7.15 14.83
N GLN A 114 7.00 7.03 14.42
CA GLN A 114 7.99 6.18 15.05
C GLN A 114 9.35 6.89 15.02
N ALA A 115 10.01 6.99 16.17
CA ALA A 115 11.35 7.58 16.31
C ALA A 115 11.48 8.99 15.69
N GLY A 116 10.44 9.82 15.73
CA GLY A 116 10.44 11.17 15.19
C GLY A 116 10.21 11.26 13.69
N VAL A 117 9.93 10.13 13.02
CA VAL A 117 9.50 10.10 11.61
C VAL A 117 8.01 9.83 11.54
N VAL A 118 7.32 10.61 10.73
CA VAL A 118 5.86 10.54 10.54
C VAL A 118 5.55 9.96 9.18
N GLU A 119 4.57 9.06 9.12
CA GLU A 119 3.80 8.73 7.93
C GLU A 119 2.43 9.41 8.01
N ASN A 120 1.99 10.07 6.94
CA ASN A 120 0.73 10.80 6.87
C ASN A 120 0.12 10.61 5.48
N GLU A 121 -0.79 9.65 5.36
CA GLU A 121 -1.19 9.11 4.08
C GLU A 121 -2.71 8.99 3.92
N ILE A 122 -3.22 9.32 2.74
CA ILE A 122 -4.44 8.72 2.20
C ILE A 122 -4.00 7.46 1.46
N CYS A 123 -4.45 6.31 1.95
CA CYS A 123 -3.89 5.02 1.62
C CYS A 123 -4.98 3.99 1.26
N PRO A 124 -5.63 4.08 0.08
CA PRO A 124 -6.61 3.10 -0.36
C PRO A 124 -6.12 1.67 -0.19
N VAL A 125 -7.01 0.77 0.26
CA VAL A 125 -6.67 -0.62 0.56
C VAL A 125 -7.25 -1.54 -0.49
N TYR A 126 -6.38 -2.39 -1.00
CA TYR A 126 -6.69 -3.43 -1.98
C TYR A 126 -6.58 -4.82 -1.37
N VAL A 127 -7.34 -5.75 -1.91
CA VAL A 127 -7.17 -7.18 -1.70
C VAL A 127 -7.01 -7.87 -3.05
N GLY A 128 -6.26 -8.97 -3.07
CA GLY A 128 -6.07 -9.75 -4.28
C GLY A 128 -5.46 -11.11 -4.00
N THR A 129 -5.38 -11.96 -5.02
CA THR A 129 -4.82 -13.30 -4.92
C THR A 129 -3.40 -13.32 -5.50
N ALA A 130 -2.43 -13.82 -4.73
CA ALA A 130 -1.08 -14.02 -5.23
C ALA A 130 -1.04 -15.17 -6.23
N GLU A 131 -0.35 -14.97 -7.36
CA GLU A 131 -0.18 -15.99 -8.39
C GLU A 131 1.27 -16.45 -8.44
N GLY A 132 1.49 -17.68 -8.04
CA GLY A 132 2.82 -18.28 -7.99
C GLY A 132 3.55 -18.08 -6.64
N PRO A 133 4.80 -18.50 -6.56
CA PRO A 133 5.59 -18.43 -5.33
C PRO A 133 5.94 -16.99 -4.97
N VAL A 134 6.02 -16.73 -3.66
CA VAL A 134 6.52 -15.45 -3.14
C VAL A 134 8.04 -15.57 -2.95
N THR A 135 8.78 -14.66 -3.58
CA THR A 135 10.22 -14.50 -3.44
C THR A 135 10.49 -13.04 -3.05
N ALA A 136 10.47 -12.77 -1.76
CA ALA A 136 10.58 -11.41 -1.25
C ALA A 136 11.98 -10.82 -1.48
N ASP A 137 12.03 -9.54 -1.86
CA ASP A 137 13.28 -8.76 -1.90
C ASP A 137 13.72 -8.47 -0.45
N PRO A 138 14.90 -8.94 -0.02
CA PRO A 138 15.36 -8.77 1.36
C PRO A 138 15.63 -7.30 1.72
N THR A 139 15.80 -6.41 0.76
CA THR A 139 15.96 -4.96 1.00
C THR A 139 14.64 -4.28 1.34
N GLU A 140 13.52 -4.90 1.00
CA GLU A 140 12.18 -4.42 1.30
C GLU A 140 11.52 -5.21 2.45
N VAL A 141 11.67 -6.53 2.43
CA VAL A 141 10.95 -7.47 3.30
C VAL A 141 11.94 -8.38 4.02
N GLY A 142 12.06 -8.23 5.33
CA GLY A 142 12.95 -9.04 6.18
C GLY A 142 12.37 -10.42 6.54
N ALA A 143 11.07 -10.62 6.45
CA ALA A 143 10.39 -11.91 6.62
C ALA A 143 8.99 -11.85 5.99
N ALA A 144 8.49 -13.00 5.55
CA ALA A 144 7.13 -13.15 5.05
C ALA A 144 6.57 -14.53 5.44
N GLY A 145 5.25 -14.60 5.65
CA GLY A 145 4.59 -15.86 5.98
C GLY A 145 3.10 -15.82 5.68
N TRP A 146 2.56 -16.98 5.32
CA TRP A 146 1.13 -17.17 5.11
C TRP A 146 0.47 -17.53 6.44
N GLU A 147 -0.58 -16.78 6.81
CA GLU A 147 -1.34 -16.98 8.04
C GLU A 147 -2.83 -17.14 7.71
N SER A 148 -3.58 -17.92 8.50
CA SER A 148 -5.04 -17.94 8.41
C SER A 148 -5.57 -16.51 8.61
N TRP A 149 -6.40 -16.02 7.69
CA TRP A 149 -6.97 -14.67 7.83
C TRP A 149 -7.78 -14.51 9.12
N SER A 150 -8.59 -15.51 9.48
CA SER A 150 -9.40 -15.47 10.69
C SER A 150 -8.55 -15.36 11.95
N ASP A 151 -7.46 -16.13 12.02
CA ASP A 151 -6.58 -16.16 13.19
C ASP A 151 -5.74 -14.87 13.26
N PHE A 152 -5.17 -14.45 12.13
CA PHE A 152 -4.45 -13.18 12.04
C PHE A 152 -5.35 -12.01 12.46
N ARG A 153 -6.56 -11.92 11.89
CA ARG A 153 -7.53 -10.88 12.22
C ARG A 153 -7.88 -10.89 13.71
N ALA A 154 -8.19 -12.05 14.29
CA ALA A 154 -8.53 -12.17 15.70
C ALA A 154 -7.37 -11.71 16.59
N ALA A 155 -6.15 -12.16 16.32
CA ALA A 155 -4.96 -11.82 17.08
C ALA A 155 -4.57 -10.33 16.97
N VAL A 156 -4.79 -9.68 15.80
CA VAL A 156 -4.59 -8.23 15.64
C VAL A 156 -5.63 -7.46 16.45
N LEU A 157 -6.89 -7.89 16.43
CA LEU A 157 -7.99 -7.18 17.11
C LEU A 157 -7.90 -7.29 18.63
N ASP A 158 -7.51 -8.44 19.17
CA ASP A 158 -7.33 -8.63 20.61
C ASP A 158 -5.96 -8.12 21.14
N GLY A 159 -5.05 -7.72 20.21
CA GLY A 159 -3.74 -7.16 20.54
C GLY A 159 -2.65 -8.19 20.84
N SER A 160 -2.90 -9.48 20.69
CA SER A 160 -1.89 -10.54 20.87
C SER A 160 -0.90 -10.62 19.70
N ARG A 161 -1.25 -10.07 18.53
CA ARG A 161 -0.38 -9.91 17.35
C ARG A 161 -0.01 -8.45 17.15
N GLU A 162 1.24 -8.09 17.39
CA GLU A 162 1.75 -6.76 17.09
C GLU A 162 1.94 -6.60 15.58
N VAL A 163 1.38 -5.51 15.04
CA VAL A 163 1.51 -5.10 13.65
C VAL A 163 1.63 -3.59 13.57
N SER A 164 1.92 -3.06 12.38
CA SER A 164 1.94 -1.61 12.13
C SER A 164 0.61 -0.96 12.48
N VAL A 165 0.66 0.33 12.83
CA VAL A 165 -0.52 1.14 13.19
C VAL A 165 -1.57 1.10 12.08
N TRP A 166 -1.13 1.25 10.81
CA TRP A 166 -2.04 1.22 9.65
C TRP A 166 -2.63 -0.16 9.43
N CYS A 167 -1.83 -1.24 9.56
CA CYS A 167 -2.34 -2.60 9.42
C CYS A 167 -3.44 -2.89 10.44
N ARG A 168 -3.24 -2.52 11.71
CA ARG A 168 -4.27 -2.67 12.75
C ARG A 168 -5.54 -1.89 12.38
N ALA A 169 -5.41 -0.62 12.03
CA ALA A 169 -6.55 0.22 11.69
C ALA A 169 -7.29 -0.25 10.42
N GLN A 170 -6.58 -0.87 9.49
CA GLN A 170 -7.18 -1.51 8.30
C GLN A 170 -7.92 -2.78 8.66
N VAL A 171 -7.33 -3.66 9.48
CA VAL A 171 -7.95 -4.93 9.92
C VAL A 171 -9.24 -4.66 10.72
N GLU A 172 -9.31 -3.58 11.48
CA GLU A 172 -10.53 -3.13 12.17
C GLU A 172 -11.67 -2.80 11.19
N GLN A 173 -11.35 -2.28 9.99
CA GLN A 173 -12.31 -1.84 8.98
C GLN A 173 -12.58 -2.90 7.90
N LEU A 174 -11.64 -3.81 7.67
CA LEU A 174 -11.80 -4.87 6.69
C LEU A 174 -12.91 -5.84 7.10
N PRO A 175 -13.71 -6.34 6.15
CA PRO A 175 -14.75 -7.34 6.42
C PRO A 175 -14.14 -8.64 6.94
N ALA A 176 -14.97 -9.47 7.57
CA ALA A 176 -14.55 -10.79 8.06
C ALA A 176 -14.02 -11.71 6.96
N ASP A 177 -14.54 -11.55 5.76
CA ASP A 177 -14.06 -12.21 4.54
C ASP A 177 -13.74 -11.14 3.47
N PRO A 178 -12.49 -10.68 3.38
CA PRO A 178 -12.12 -9.66 2.40
C PRO A 178 -12.17 -10.15 0.94
N LEU A 179 -12.00 -11.47 0.73
CA LEU A 179 -12.07 -12.06 -0.62
C LEU A 179 -13.50 -12.14 -1.15
N ALA A 180 -14.50 -12.21 -0.29
CA ALA A 180 -15.91 -12.16 -0.68
C ALA A 180 -16.45 -10.73 -0.79
N ALA A 181 -15.70 -9.72 -0.34
CA ALA A 181 -16.14 -8.34 -0.40
C ALA A 181 -16.31 -7.87 -1.84
N ALA A 182 -17.38 -7.13 -2.11
CA ALA A 182 -17.55 -6.44 -3.37
C ALA A 182 -16.48 -5.34 -3.52
N ALA A 183 -15.99 -5.16 -4.74
CA ALA A 183 -15.10 -4.05 -5.03
C ALA A 183 -15.82 -2.71 -4.79
N ALA A 184 -15.17 -1.79 -4.11
CA ALA A 184 -15.64 -0.42 -4.01
C ALA A 184 -15.51 0.28 -5.37
N PRO A 185 -16.43 1.21 -5.71
CA PRO A 185 -16.33 1.97 -6.95
C PRO A 185 -15.04 2.83 -6.98
N GLU A 186 -14.39 2.93 -8.12
CA GLU A 186 -13.24 3.83 -8.30
C GLU A 186 -13.59 5.31 -8.07
N ALA A 187 -14.86 5.68 -8.28
CA ALA A 187 -15.37 7.01 -7.96
C ALA A 187 -15.25 7.37 -6.47
N ASP A 188 -15.11 6.36 -5.59
CA ASP A 188 -14.91 6.57 -4.15
C ASP A 188 -13.44 6.83 -3.78
N LEU A 189 -12.50 6.61 -4.69
CA LEU A 189 -11.10 6.98 -4.49
C LEU A 189 -10.95 8.50 -4.25
N PRO A 190 -9.90 8.93 -3.54
CA PRO A 190 -9.56 10.35 -3.48
C PRO A 190 -9.33 10.90 -4.89
N PRO A 191 -9.65 12.18 -5.15
CA PRO A 191 -9.55 12.76 -6.50
C PRO A 191 -8.22 12.52 -7.22
N ALA A 192 -7.11 12.58 -6.49
CA ALA A 192 -5.77 12.36 -7.05
C ALA A 192 -5.51 10.91 -7.51
N ALA A 193 -6.30 9.95 -7.04
CA ALA A 193 -6.15 8.53 -7.33
C ALA A 193 -7.14 8.01 -8.36
N ARG A 194 -8.07 8.85 -8.81
CA ARG A 194 -9.04 8.45 -9.83
C ARG A 194 -8.37 8.38 -11.19
N PRO A 195 -8.69 7.37 -12.01
CA PRO A 195 -8.25 7.37 -13.39
C PRO A 195 -8.73 8.66 -14.08
N PRO A 196 -7.94 9.20 -15.03
CA PRO A 196 -8.39 10.34 -15.81
C PRO A 196 -9.74 10.00 -16.45
N SER A 197 -10.70 10.90 -16.29
CA SER A 197 -12.03 10.72 -16.90
C SER A 197 -11.83 10.47 -18.41
N ALA A 198 -12.26 9.32 -18.89
CA ALA A 198 -12.38 9.07 -20.32
C ALA A 198 -13.51 10.02 -20.82
N GLY A 199 -13.14 11.22 -21.23
CA GLY A 199 -14.16 12.16 -21.64
C GLY A 199 -13.63 13.51 -22.01
N GLY A 200 -13.93 13.91 -23.19
CA GLY A 200 -13.78 15.25 -23.72
C GLY A 200 -12.63 15.34 -24.74
N ALA A 201 -12.74 14.55 -25.80
CA ALA A 201 -12.41 15.14 -27.09
C ALA A 201 -13.53 16.17 -27.33
N ASP A 202 -13.32 17.37 -26.86
CA ASP A 202 -14.11 18.50 -27.33
C ASP A 202 -13.66 18.82 -28.76
N ASP A 203 -14.64 18.76 -29.67
CA ASP A 203 -14.60 19.22 -31.07
C ASP A 203 -14.14 20.68 -31.21
#